data_04fdc5fad83bf52cb0b5aed11110f486
#
_entry.id   04fdc5fad83bf52cb0b5aed11110f486
#
_cell.length_a   1.000
_cell.length_b   1.000
_cell.length_c   1.000
_cell.angle_alpha   90.00
_cell.angle_beta   90.00
_cell.angle_gamma   90.00
#
_symmetry.space_group_name_H-M   'P 1'
#
loop_
_entity.id
_entity.type
_entity.pdbx_description
1 polymer ?
#
loop_
_entity_poly.entity_id
_entity_poly.type
_entity_poly.pdbx_seq_one_letter_code
_entity_poly.pdbx_strand_id
1 'polypeptide(L)'
;MECRKNELVKDVPGLYAVADVTLDGKEYYAAASENRGGRVYLVDPVTQKATELFGGQGGVMAILDVKGENAVLFIEEFYPVFDSATAKVIKADLEKKEDGYEVSKRTVLAEIPYVHRISLLQEKDGVYLAAGKLCKSKTDQDDWSTSGTMEIGKYDPTKDKVEMEQIYDGVTKHHAMFVARNKEGFDDLYFGGTEGVFRATCKDSEWNIEHLLSVPTSDIVYMDLDGDGKEELAIIEEFHGNKAVVFKKLGAGMERMVEIPLSFGHVLWGGQFFGRPALITGSRAGDKTLRKFTFTCDGEGRTQIEEETVLDEGQAPAQIFVTGDAKESIVVAANHGVATMAEYRCTED
;
A
#
# COMPACT_ATOMS: atom_id res chain seq x y z
N MET A 1 -25.95 -3.71 -4.13
CA MET A 1 -24.96 -2.92 -3.36
C MET A 1 -25.14 -1.44 -3.67
N GLU A 2 -25.28 -0.59 -2.66
CA GLU A 2 -25.29 0.88 -2.77
C GLU A 2 -24.00 1.42 -2.16
N CYS A 3 -23.29 2.33 -2.86
CA CYS A 3 -22.11 3.02 -2.34
C CYS A 3 -22.36 4.52 -2.32
N ARG A 4 -22.10 5.16 -1.17
CA ARG A 4 -22.20 6.61 -0.97
C ARG A 4 -20.82 7.20 -0.79
N LYS A 5 -20.48 8.15 -1.67
CA LYS A 5 -19.23 8.90 -1.59
C LYS A 5 -19.37 10.11 -0.66
N ASN A 6 -18.37 10.29 0.19
CA ASN A 6 -18.21 11.48 1.01
C ASN A 6 -16.75 11.98 0.94
N GLU A 7 -16.55 13.25 0.61
CA GLU A 7 -15.23 13.86 0.54
C GLU A 7 -14.84 14.41 1.91
N LEU A 8 -13.78 13.84 2.49
CA LEU A 8 -13.32 14.13 3.85
C LEU A 8 -12.27 15.25 3.90
N VAL A 9 -11.37 15.29 2.91
CA VAL A 9 -10.34 16.33 2.77
C VAL A 9 -10.37 16.82 1.32
N LYS A 10 -10.29 18.12 1.12
CA LYS A 10 -10.40 18.77 -0.19
C LYS A 10 -9.24 19.71 -0.45
N ASP A 11 -9.03 20.01 -1.72
CA ASP A 11 -8.05 20.99 -2.18
C ASP A 11 -6.62 20.70 -1.70
N VAL A 12 -6.23 19.41 -1.72
CA VAL A 12 -4.88 18.96 -1.37
C VAL A 12 -4.15 18.47 -2.62
N PRO A 13 -3.47 19.36 -3.36
CA PRO A 13 -2.72 18.99 -4.55
C PRO A 13 -1.69 17.90 -4.25
N GLY A 14 -1.60 16.89 -5.14
CA GLY A 14 -0.70 15.76 -4.96
C GLY A 14 -1.07 14.86 -3.77
N LEU A 15 -2.34 14.80 -3.37
CA LEU A 15 -2.78 13.83 -2.37
C LEU A 15 -2.48 12.42 -2.86
N TYR A 16 -1.68 11.69 -2.11
CA TYR A 16 -1.14 10.40 -2.56
C TYR A 16 -1.33 9.27 -1.56
N ALA A 17 -0.88 9.45 -0.33
CA ALA A 17 -0.93 8.43 0.70
C ALA A 17 -2.20 8.52 1.54
N VAL A 18 -2.80 7.37 1.84
CA VAL A 18 -3.87 7.21 2.84
C VAL A 18 -3.62 5.96 3.68
N ALA A 19 -4.00 6.01 4.94
CA ALA A 19 -3.90 4.88 5.87
C ALA A 19 -5.00 4.93 6.94
N ASP A 20 -5.39 3.77 7.45
CA ASP A 20 -6.06 3.62 8.73
C ASP A 20 -5.03 3.72 9.85
N VAL A 21 -5.37 4.42 10.91
CA VAL A 21 -4.50 4.66 12.06
C VAL A 21 -5.28 4.50 13.36
N THR A 22 -4.73 3.74 14.30
CA THR A 22 -5.33 3.53 15.61
C THR A 22 -4.62 4.38 16.68
N LEU A 23 -5.32 5.35 17.25
CA LEU A 23 -4.81 6.21 18.32
C LEU A 23 -5.70 6.10 19.56
N ASP A 24 -5.12 5.83 20.72
CA ASP A 24 -5.86 5.59 21.99
C ASP A 24 -7.02 4.58 21.83
N GLY A 25 -6.82 3.56 20.97
CA GLY A 25 -7.80 2.52 20.70
C GLY A 25 -8.99 2.96 19.84
N LYS A 26 -8.90 4.11 19.15
CA LYS A 26 -9.89 4.60 18.19
C LYS A 26 -9.30 4.65 16.78
N GLU A 27 -10.11 4.34 15.80
CA GLU A 27 -9.75 4.44 14.39
C GLU A 27 -9.79 5.89 13.90
N TYR A 28 -8.81 6.25 13.11
CA TYR A 28 -8.67 7.50 12.36
C TYR A 28 -8.20 7.18 10.96
N TYR A 29 -8.40 8.12 10.03
CA TYR A 29 -7.84 8.05 8.70
C TYR A 29 -6.74 9.08 8.56
N ALA A 30 -5.59 8.68 8.05
CA ALA A 30 -4.52 9.59 7.72
C ALA A 30 -4.45 9.81 6.21
N ALA A 31 -4.09 11.03 5.78
CA ALA A 31 -3.88 11.37 4.38
C ALA A 31 -2.70 12.30 4.22
N ALA A 32 -1.95 12.17 3.13
CA ALA A 32 -0.79 13.02 2.89
C ALA A 32 -0.51 13.29 1.40
N SER A 33 0.17 14.40 1.14
CA SER A 33 0.57 14.85 -0.18
C SER A 33 2.01 14.46 -0.52
N GLU A 34 2.24 14.05 -1.77
CA GLU A 34 3.56 13.81 -2.35
C GLU A 34 4.31 15.10 -2.75
N ASN A 35 3.63 16.23 -2.80
CA ASN A 35 4.22 17.49 -3.24
C ASN A 35 5.19 18.07 -2.19
N ARG A 36 6.15 18.89 -2.64
CA ARG A 36 7.00 19.70 -1.75
C ARG A 36 6.13 20.63 -0.91
N GLY A 37 6.42 20.71 0.39
CA GLY A 37 5.61 21.48 1.33
C GLY A 37 4.23 20.87 1.58
N GLY A 38 4.00 19.64 1.13
CA GLY A 38 2.75 18.91 1.33
C GLY A 38 2.45 18.69 2.81
N ARG A 39 1.18 18.44 3.10
CA ARG A 39 0.64 18.34 4.46
C ARG A 39 0.19 16.92 4.76
N VAL A 40 0.15 16.60 6.05
CA VAL A 40 -0.42 15.37 6.59
C VAL A 40 -1.67 15.73 7.40
N TYR A 41 -2.75 15.02 7.14
CA TYR A 41 -4.05 15.18 7.79
C TYR A 41 -4.42 13.94 8.57
N LEU A 42 -5.09 14.15 9.69
CA LEU A 42 -5.80 13.11 10.43
C LEU A 42 -7.30 13.42 10.36
N VAL A 43 -8.11 12.42 10.06
CA VAL A 43 -9.57 12.53 9.95
C VAL A 43 -10.22 11.60 10.95
N ASP A 44 -11.08 12.13 11.79
CA ASP A 44 -11.97 11.34 12.63
C ASP A 44 -13.13 10.82 11.76
N PRO A 45 -13.27 9.49 11.54
CA PRO A 45 -14.29 8.94 10.64
C PRO A 45 -15.73 9.09 11.16
N VAL A 46 -15.90 9.34 12.47
CA VAL A 46 -17.21 9.49 13.09
C VAL A 46 -17.72 10.93 12.95
N THR A 47 -16.87 11.90 13.27
CA THR A 47 -17.22 13.32 13.19
C THR A 47 -16.93 13.94 11.83
N GLN A 48 -16.17 13.23 10.99
CA GLN A 48 -15.69 13.67 9.68
C GLN A 48 -14.82 14.93 9.74
N LYS A 49 -14.31 15.25 10.93
CA LYS A 49 -13.43 16.40 11.15
C LYS A 49 -12.03 16.04 10.69
N ALA A 50 -11.51 16.78 9.71
CA ALA A 50 -10.11 16.71 9.30
C ALA A 50 -9.28 17.72 10.12
N THR A 51 -8.16 17.28 10.64
CA THR A 51 -7.17 18.09 11.36
C THR A 51 -5.83 17.98 10.64
N GLU A 52 -5.18 19.10 10.35
CA GLU A 52 -3.81 19.10 9.87
C GLU A 52 -2.90 18.71 11.03
N LEU A 53 -2.18 17.59 10.89
CA LEU A 53 -1.19 17.16 11.88
C LEU A 53 0.08 17.98 11.79
N PHE A 54 0.59 18.15 10.57
CA PHE A 54 1.74 19.00 10.28
C PHE A 54 1.81 19.31 8.78
N GLY A 55 2.35 20.47 8.47
CA GLY A 55 2.90 20.82 7.18
C GLY A 55 4.41 20.69 7.23
N GLY A 56 5.07 20.59 6.10
CA GLY A 56 6.51 20.51 6.18
C GLY A 56 7.21 20.17 4.88
N GLN A 57 8.00 19.12 4.89
CA GLN A 57 8.78 18.75 3.72
C GLN A 57 7.90 18.19 2.60
N GLY A 58 6.85 17.43 2.95
CA GLY A 58 6.03 16.70 1.98
C GLY A 58 6.74 15.49 1.39
N GLY A 59 6.35 15.08 0.19
CA GLY A 59 6.92 13.89 -0.42
C GLY A 59 6.52 12.60 0.30
N VAL A 60 5.27 12.54 0.79
CA VAL A 60 4.79 11.40 1.57
C VAL A 60 4.19 10.35 0.65
N MET A 61 4.91 9.21 0.53
CA MET A 61 4.52 8.11 -0.36
C MET A 61 3.78 6.97 0.35
N ALA A 62 3.94 6.84 1.66
CA ALA A 62 3.27 5.84 2.48
C ALA A 62 3.12 6.36 3.91
N ILE A 63 2.05 5.94 4.58
CA ILE A 63 1.80 6.14 6.00
C ILE A 63 1.49 4.76 6.59
N LEU A 64 2.03 4.46 7.78
CA LEU A 64 1.77 3.21 8.50
C LEU A 64 1.31 3.52 9.92
N ASP A 65 0.32 2.79 10.38
CA ASP A 65 -0.03 2.68 11.80
C ASP A 65 1.06 1.93 12.56
N VAL A 66 1.37 2.37 13.77
CA VAL A 66 2.28 1.67 14.67
C VAL A 66 1.46 1.07 15.80
N LYS A 67 1.10 -0.20 15.64
CA LYS A 67 0.19 -0.90 16.57
C LYS A 67 0.65 -0.77 18.02
N GLY A 68 -0.25 -0.27 18.85
CA GLY A 68 -0.01 -0.11 20.29
C GLY A 68 0.75 1.17 20.69
N GLU A 69 1.05 2.04 19.73
CA GLU A 69 1.65 3.34 19.95
C GLU A 69 0.73 4.44 19.39
N ASN A 70 0.73 5.62 20.01
CA ASN A 70 0.14 6.80 19.40
C ASN A 70 1.18 7.43 18.45
N ALA A 71 1.47 6.74 17.36
CA ALA A 71 2.50 7.14 16.40
C ALA A 71 2.16 6.68 14.99
N VAL A 72 2.70 7.36 14.00
CA VAL A 72 2.68 6.95 12.59
C VAL A 72 4.10 6.92 12.03
N LEU A 73 4.37 5.95 11.16
CA LEU A 73 5.56 5.98 10.30
C LEU A 73 5.16 6.49 8.91
N PHE A 74 6.04 7.22 8.28
CA PHE A 74 5.81 7.66 6.90
C PHE A 74 7.12 7.90 6.15
N ILE A 75 7.04 7.81 4.82
CA ILE A 75 8.13 8.25 3.95
C ILE A 75 8.01 9.75 3.77
N GLU A 76 9.11 10.47 3.85
CA GLU A 76 9.20 11.91 3.59
C GLU A 76 10.30 12.21 2.57
N GLU A 77 10.15 13.34 1.85
CA GLU A 77 11.07 13.81 0.84
C GLU A 77 11.22 12.89 -0.39
N PHE A 78 10.16 12.16 -0.73
CA PHE A 78 10.04 11.50 -2.02
C PHE A 78 9.14 12.33 -2.92
N TYR A 79 9.70 13.14 -3.81
CA TYR A 79 8.92 14.08 -4.62
C TYR A 79 8.67 13.57 -6.05
N PRO A 80 7.59 14.05 -6.70
CA PRO A 80 7.45 13.89 -8.15
C PRO A 80 8.57 14.64 -8.89
N VAL A 81 9.07 14.14 -9.98
CA VAL A 81 9.06 12.79 -10.53
C VAL A 81 10.37 12.09 -10.14
N PHE A 82 10.31 11.36 -9.02
CA PHE A 82 11.44 10.60 -8.44
C PHE A 82 12.62 11.45 -7.95
N ASP A 83 12.40 12.70 -7.59
CA ASP A 83 13.37 13.52 -6.86
C ASP A 83 13.36 13.13 -5.38
N SER A 84 14.13 12.11 -5.04
CA SER A 84 14.04 11.41 -3.76
C SER A 84 15.38 10.93 -3.19
N ALA A 85 16.47 11.58 -3.61
CA ALA A 85 17.80 11.27 -3.07
C ALA A 85 17.93 11.56 -1.56
N THR A 86 17.03 12.37 -0.99
CA THR A 86 16.97 12.70 0.45
C THR A 86 15.83 12.00 1.18
N ALA A 87 15.15 11.06 0.51
CA ALA A 87 14.02 10.34 1.10
C ALA A 87 14.44 9.57 2.36
N LYS A 88 13.52 9.51 3.32
CA LYS A 88 13.76 8.93 4.64
C LYS A 88 12.46 8.40 5.24
N VAL A 89 12.60 7.56 6.25
CA VAL A 89 11.49 7.08 7.07
C VAL A 89 11.45 7.86 8.37
N ILE A 90 10.31 8.47 8.64
CA ILE A 90 10.05 9.29 9.84
C ILE A 90 9.06 8.55 10.73
N LYS A 91 9.28 8.61 12.05
CA LYS A 91 8.27 8.37 13.08
C LYS A 91 7.76 9.70 13.59
N ALA A 92 6.44 9.89 13.62
CA ALA A 92 5.79 10.99 14.33
C ALA A 92 5.01 10.44 15.52
N ASP A 93 5.46 10.77 16.73
CA ASP A 93 4.73 10.50 17.97
C ASP A 93 3.63 11.53 18.13
N LEU A 94 2.42 11.09 18.45
CA LEU A 94 1.21 11.90 18.52
C LEU A 94 0.75 12.02 19.97
N GLU A 95 0.44 13.23 20.38
CA GLU A 95 -0.11 13.54 21.70
C GLU A 95 -1.54 14.03 21.57
N LYS A 96 -2.44 13.47 22.38
CA LYS A 96 -3.83 13.89 22.41
C LYS A 96 -3.97 15.28 23.00
N LYS A 97 -4.74 16.12 22.33
CA LYS A 97 -5.14 17.48 22.74
C LYS A 97 -6.66 17.56 22.85
N GLU A 98 -7.17 18.70 23.30
CA GLU A 98 -8.62 18.94 23.44
C GLU A 98 -9.36 18.75 22.12
N ASP A 99 -8.80 19.23 21.02
CA ASP A 99 -9.40 19.23 19.68
C ASP A 99 -8.89 18.15 18.71
N GLY A 100 -8.12 17.15 19.18
CA GLY A 100 -7.58 16.08 18.34
C GLY A 100 -6.19 15.63 18.76
N TYR A 101 -5.28 15.52 17.82
CA TYR A 101 -3.88 15.13 18.07
C TYR A 101 -2.91 16.15 17.48
N GLU A 102 -1.76 16.28 18.11
CA GLU A 102 -0.62 17.06 17.62
C GLU A 102 0.63 16.18 17.61
N VAL A 103 1.57 16.49 16.74
CA VAL A 103 2.88 15.83 16.73
C VAL A 103 3.72 16.34 17.91
N SER A 104 4.03 15.47 18.85
CA SER A 104 4.87 15.78 20.02
C SER A 104 6.35 15.60 19.73
N LYS A 105 6.71 14.64 18.88
CA LYS A 105 8.09 14.36 18.47
C LYS A 105 8.13 13.83 17.04
N ARG A 106 9.17 14.22 16.30
CA ARG A 106 9.51 13.64 14.98
C ARG A 106 10.92 13.06 15.04
N THR A 107 11.06 11.83 14.56
CA THR A 107 12.32 11.09 14.60
C THR A 107 12.62 10.53 13.22
N VAL A 108 13.82 10.79 12.70
CA VAL A 108 14.34 10.13 11.50
C VAL A 108 14.79 8.73 11.89
N LEU A 109 13.98 7.72 11.56
CA LEU A 109 14.32 6.32 11.87
C LEU A 109 15.40 5.76 10.95
N ALA A 110 15.36 6.13 9.67
CA ALA A 110 16.33 5.70 8.67
C ALA A 110 16.38 6.69 7.51
N GLU A 111 17.57 7.03 7.05
CA GLU A 111 17.80 7.75 5.80
C GLU A 111 17.95 6.71 4.69
N ILE A 112 16.98 6.65 3.79
CA ILE A 112 16.91 5.64 2.73
C ILE A 112 16.62 6.35 1.41
N PRO A 113 17.65 6.79 0.67
CA PRO A 113 17.47 7.41 -0.63
C PRO A 113 16.61 6.54 -1.56
N TYR A 114 15.64 7.16 -2.23
CA TYR A 114 14.71 6.52 -3.16
C TYR A 114 13.78 5.48 -2.54
N VAL A 115 13.58 5.47 -1.21
CA VAL A 115 12.57 4.61 -0.59
C VAL A 115 11.17 4.98 -1.09
N HIS A 116 10.44 4.01 -1.59
CA HIS A 116 9.10 4.20 -2.16
C HIS A 116 8.00 3.45 -1.40
N ARG A 117 8.34 2.29 -0.85
CA ARG A 117 7.41 1.47 -0.05
C ARG A 117 8.03 1.14 1.29
N ILE A 118 7.20 1.14 2.32
CA ILE A 118 7.54 0.64 3.66
C ILE A 118 6.42 -0.24 4.19
N SER A 119 6.75 -1.16 5.06
CA SER A 119 5.80 -1.97 5.85
C SER A 119 6.40 -2.33 7.19
N LEU A 120 5.53 -2.59 8.18
CA LEU A 120 5.92 -3.23 9.43
C LEU A 120 5.54 -4.72 9.36
N LEU A 121 6.50 -5.59 9.66
CA LEU A 121 6.34 -7.03 9.64
C LEU A 121 6.37 -7.57 11.06
N GLN A 122 5.38 -8.38 11.42
CA GLN A 122 5.35 -9.07 12.69
C GLN A 122 6.03 -10.43 12.57
N GLU A 123 7.15 -10.59 13.24
CA GLU A 123 7.92 -11.83 13.30
C GLU A 123 7.97 -12.39 14.72
N LYS A 124 8.49 -13.62 14.86
CA LYS A 124 8.55 -14.33 16.14
C LYS A 124 9.36 -13.57 17.21
N ASP A 125 10.40 -12.88 16.81
CA ASP A 125 11.34 -12.17 17.69
C ASP A 125 11.13 -10.66 17.72
N GLY A 126 10.05 -10.17 17.12
CA GLY A 126 9.65 -8.75 17.16
C GLY A 126 9.11 -8.19 15.87
N VAL A 127 9.07 -6.88 15.78
CA VAL A 127 8.61 -6.13 14.61
C VAL A 127 9.80 -5.70 13.77
N TYR A 128 9.66 -5.77 12.45
CA TYR A 128 10.66 -5.32 11.50
C TYR A 128 10.10 -4.24 10.58
N LEU A 129 10.89 -3.21 10.32
CA LEU A 129 10.63 -2.24 9.26
C LEU A 129 11.22 -2.77 7.96
N ALA A 130 10.38 -2.99 6.96
CA ALA A 130 10.77 -3.29 5.59
C ALA A 130 10.71 -2.02 4.74
N ALA A 131 11.70 -1.80 3.88
CA ALA A 131 11.81 -0.64 3.01
C ALA A 131 12.27 -1.03 1.60
N GLY A 132 11.44 -0.74 0.61
CA GLY A 132 11.72 -0.94 -0.81
C GLY A 132 12.24 0.32 -1.46
N LYS A 133 13.47 0.27 -2.01
CA LYS A 133 14.07 1.36 -2.77
C LYS A 133 13.75 1.20 -4.25
N LEU A 134 13.20 2.24 -4.86
CA LEU A 134 12.84 2.26 -6.28
C LEU A 134 14.05 2.04 -7.21
N CYS A 135 15.19 2.61 -6.81
CA CYS A 135 16.51 2.49 -7.44
C CYS A 135 17.60 2.91 -6.44
N LYS A 136 18.88 2.72 -6.76
CA LYS A 136 20.01 3.18 -5.91
C LYS A 136 20.36 4.65 -6.17
N SER A 137 20.22 5.09 -7.43
CA SER A 137 20.52 6.46 -7.85
C SER A 137 19.82 6.79 -9.15
N LYS A 138 19.65 8.08 -9.43
CA LYS A 138 19.13 8.60 -10.69
C LYS A 138 19.90 9.85 -11.10
N THR A 139 20.17 10.00 -12.40
CA THR A 139 20.69 11.22 -13.01
C THR A 139 19.56 12.12 -13.53
N ASP A 140 18.45 11.51 -13.93
CA ASP A 140 17.21 12.16 -14.36
C ASP A 140 16.00 11.21 -14.13
N GLN A 141 14.80 11.66 -14.46
CA GLN A 141 13.58 10.88 -14.21
C GLN A 141 13.53 9.55 -15.00
N ASP A 142 14.13 9.46 -16.15
CA ASP A 142 14.10 8.30 -17.05
C ASP A 142 15.29 7.36 -16.84
N ASP A 143 16.24 7.72 -15.96
CA ASP A 143 17.38 6.88 -15.61
C ASP A 143 16.95 5.71 -14.72
N TRP A 144 16.97 4.51 -15.29
CA TRP A 144 16.72 3.24 -14.61
C TRP A 144 17.96 2.32 -14.71
N SER A 145 19.14 2.90 -14.81
CA SER A 145 20.41 2.15 -14.93
C SER A 145 20.81 1.42 -13.66
N THR A 146 20.26 1.83 -12.51
CA THR A 146 20.51 1.18 -11.23
C THR A 146 19.25 0.52 -10.71
N SER A 147 19.38 -0.72 -10.22
CA SER A 147 18.30 -1.42 -9.50
C SER A 147 18.06 -0.84 -8.11
N GLY A 148 16.88 -1.07 -7.59
CA GLY A 148 16.56 -0.87 -6.18
C GLY A 148 16.94 -2.07 -5.32
N THR A 149 16.68 -1.93 -4.02
CA THR A 149 16.96 -2.94 -2.99
C THR A 149 15.74 -3.18 -2.11
N MET A 150 15.68 -4.33 -1.46
CA MET A 150 14.86 -4.56 -0.29
C MET A 150 15.74 -4.50 0.94
N GLU A 151 15.41 -3.63 1.88
CA GLU A 151 16.11 -3.44 3.15
C GLU A 151 15.15 -3.75 4.31
N ILE A 152 15.69 -4.35 5.37
CA ILE A 152 14.92 -4.69 6.57
C ILE A 152 15.74 -4.34 7.81
N GLY A 153 15.07 -3.81 8.84
CA GLY A 153 15.70 -3.54 10.13
C GLY A 153 14.74 -3.80 11.28
N LYS A 154 15.26 -4.27 12.42
CA LYS A 154 14.43 -4.52 13.59
C LYS A 154 13.93 -3.20 14.17
N TYR A 155 12.61 -3.05 14.25
CA TYR A 155 11.96 -1.89 14.85
C TYR A 155 11.87 -2.06 16.37
N ASP A 156 12.38 -1.08 17.09
CA ASP A 156 12.29 -1.00 18.55
C ASP A 156 11.71 0.39 18.90
N PRO A 157 10.51 0.47 19.51
CA PRO A 157 9.85 1.75 19.79
C PRO A 157 10.63 2.65 20.73
N THR A 158 11.59 2.09 21.50
CA THR A 158 12.42 2.84 22.46
C THR A 158 13.65 3.48 21.81
N LYS A 159 13.93 3.15 20.55
CA LYS A 159 15.09 3.66 19.82
C LYS A 159 14.70 4.72 18.81
N ASP A 160 15.57 5.70 18.65
CA ASP A 160 15.42 6.79 17.68
C ASP A 160 15.97 6.43 16.30
N LYS A 161 16.40 5.17 16.08
CA LYS A 161 16.97 4.73 14.80
C LYS A 161 16.71 3.25 14.57
N VAL A 162 16.49 2.90 13.29
CA VAL A 162 16.47 1.51 12.81
C VAL A 162 17.70 1.28 11.95
N GLU A 163 18.52 0.29 12.33
CA GLU A 163 19.64 -0.15 11.49
C GLU A 163 19.11 -1.06 10.40
N MET A 164 19.16 -0.56 9.17
CA MET A 164 18.66 -1.26 7.98
C MET A 164 19.73 -2.16 7.37
N GLU A 165 19.36 -3.37 7.02
CA GLU A 165 20.20 -4.34 6.31
C GLU A 165 19.58 -4.67 4.96
N GLN A 166 20.40 -4.69 3.91
CA GLN A 166 19.95 -5.09 2.58
C GLN A 166 19.80 -6.62 2.54
N ILE A 167 18.56 -7.11 2.34
CA ILE A 167 18.28 -8.53 2.19
C ILE A 167 18.20 -8.97 0.72
N TYR A 168 17.97 -8.05 -0.20
CA TYR A 168 17.92 -8.32 -1.63
C TYR A 168 18.36 -7.11 -2.47
N ASP A 169 19.03 -7.39 -3.58
CA ASP A 169 19.48 -6.42 -4.58
C ASP A 169 19.00 -6.84 -5.98
N GLY A 170 18.76 -5.88 -6.86
CA GLY A 170 18.43 -6.18 -8.24
C GLY A 170 16.93 -6.12 -8.54
N VAL A 171 16.16 -5.27 -7.84
CA VAL A 171 14.75 -4.98 -8.18
C VAL A 171 14.64 -3.60 -8.81
N THR A 172 14.66 -3.53 -10.14
CA THR A 172 14.52 -2.27 -10.89
C THR A 172 13.07 -1.80 -10.85
N LYS A 173 12.84 -0.50 -10.62
CA LYS A 173 11.51 0.06 -10.43
C LYS A 173 10.73 -0.64 -9.31
N HIS A 174 11.38 -0.84 -8.18
CA HIS A 174 10.83 -1.52 -7.02
C HIS A 174 9.63 -0.72 -6.44
N HIS A 175 8.45 -0.98 -6.95
CA HIS A 175 7.22 -0.28 -6.60
C HIS A 175 6.25 -1.17 -5.83
N ALA A 176 6.26 -2.47 -6.09
CA ALA A 176 5.34 -3.43 -5.50
C ALA A 176 5.79 -3.88 -4.11
N MET A 177 4.87 -3.86 -3.15
CA MET A 177 5.05 -4.44 -1.81
C MET A 177 3.70 -4.86 -1.24
N PHE A 178 3.64 -6.08 -0.70
CA PHE A 178 2.47 -6.64 -0.05
C PHE A 178 2.90 -7.51 1.14
N VAL A 179 2.13 -7.49 2.21
CA VAL A 179 2.35 -8.30 3.41
C VAL A 179 1.19 -9.25 3.60
N ALA A 180 1.47 -10.53 3.71
CA ALA A 180 0.48 -11.55 4.00
C ALA A 180 0.79 -12.28 5.30
N ARG A 181 -0.21 -12.47 6.14
CA ARG A 181 -0.11 -13.30 7.35
C ARG A 181 -0.03 -14.77 6.95
N ASN A 182 1.03 -15.44 7.32
CA ASN A 182 1.18 -16.88 7.08
C ASN A 182 0.44 -17.74 8.12
N LYS A 183 0.42 -19.07 7.92
CA LYS A 183 -0.28 -20.02 8.79
C LYS A 183 0.31 -20.14 10.19
N GLU A 184 1.54 -19.70 10.40
CA GLU A 184 2.20 -19.66 11.70
C GLU A 184 1.90 -18.39 12.48
N GLY A 185 1.20 -17.43 11.86
CA GLY A 185 0.81 -16.16 12.44
C GLY A 185 1.89 -15.08 12.33
N PHE A 186 2.88 -15.24 11.45
CA PHE A 186 3.91 -14.28 11.09
C PHE A 186 3.66 -13.68 9.70
N ASP A 187 4.44 -12.71 9.33
CA ASP A 187 4.26 -11.98 8.08
C ASP A 187 5.26 -12.42 7.01
N ASP A 188 4.74 -12.81 5.85
CA ASP A 188 5.52 -12.98 4.63
C ASP A 188 5.48 -11.69 3.84
N LEU A 189 6.64 -11.24 3.35
CA LEU A 189 6.75 -10.04 2.53
C LEU A 189 6.85 -10.41 1.05
N TYR A 190 5.94 -9.88 0.24
CA TYR A 190 5.98 -9.96 -1.21
C TYR A 190 6.43 -8.62 -1.77
N PHE A 191 7.38 -8.62 -2.71
CA PHE A 191 7.90 -7.42 -3.31
C PHE A 191 8.28 -7.64 -4.79
N GLY A 192 8.38 -6.57 -5.56
CA GLY A 192 8.64 -6.73 -6.97
C GLY A 192 8.90 -5.45 -7.75
N GLY A 193 9.33 -5.65 -8.98
CA GLY A 193 9.66 -4.64 -9.96
C GLY A 193 9.78 -5.23 -11.37
N THR A 194 10.69 -4.73 -12.17
CA THR A 194 10.90 -5.19 -13.56
C THR A 194 11.26 -6.68 -13.63
N GLU A 195 11.98 -7.21 -12.65
CA GLU A 195 12.45 -8.60 -12.62
C GLU A 195 11.34 -9.58 -12.21
N GLY A 196 10.23 -9.08 -11.69
CA GLY A 196 9.08 -9.89 -11.29
C GLY A 196 8.75 -9.81 -9.82
N VAL A 197 8.19 -10.90 -9.28
CA VAL A 197 7.70 -11.00 -7.90
C VAL A 197 8.59 -11.91 -7.09
N PHE A 198 8.96 -11.44 -5.91
CA PHE A 198 9.75 -12.16 -4.90
C PHE A 198 8.96 -12.27 -3.60
N ARG A 199 9.23 -13.31 -2.84
CA ARG A 199 8.73 -13.51 -1.48
C ARG A 199 9.90 -13.59 -0.52
N ALA A 200 9.86 -12.79 0.54
CA ALA A 200 10.78 -12.91 1.68
C ALA A 200 10.07 -13.53 2.88
N THR A 201 10.69 -14.50 3.48
CA THR A 201 10.23 -15.17 4.71
C THR A 201 11.34 -15.15 5.76
N CYS A 202 10.98 -14.89 7.01
CA CYS A 202 11.92 -14.90 8.12
C CYS A 202 11.89 -16.27 8.83
N LYS A 203 13.06 -16.87 9.02
CA LYS A 203 13.22 -18.05 9.84
C LYS A 203 14.48 -17.91 10.70
N ASP A 204 14.30 -18.02 12.01
CA ASP A 204 15.41 -17.90 13.00
C ASP A 204 16.23 -16.60 12.79
N SER A 205 15.53 -15.49 12.48
CA SER A 205 16.10 -14.17 12.16
C SER A 205 16.90 -14.10 10.85
N GLU A 206 16.85 -15.12 10.01
CA GLU A 206 17.43 -15.14 8.68
C GLU A 206 16.33 -14.96 7.61
N TRP A 207 16.57 -14.09 6.63
CA TRP A 207 15.63 -13.83 5.54
C TRP A 207 15.97 -14.72 4.34
N ASN A 208 14.98 -15.51 3.92
CA ASN A 208 15.05 -16.33 2.71
C ASN A 208 14.22 -15.68 1.61
N ILE A 209 14.80 -15.56 0.41
CA ILE A 209 14.14 -14.94 -0.75
C ILE A 209 13.84 -16.00 -1.81
N GLU A 210 12.58 -16.08 -2.20
CA GLU A 210 12.09 -16.94 -3.27
C GLU A 210 11.62 -16.09 -4.46
N HIS A 211 12.04 -16.42 -5.68
CA HIS A 211 11.51 -15.79 -6.89
C HIS A 211 10.27 -16.56 -7.36
N LEU A 212 9.10 -15.92 -7.31
CA LEU A 212 7.81 -16.55 -7.60
C LEU A 212 7.36 -16.43 -9.06
N LEU A 213 7.62 -15.29 -9.68
CA LEU A 213 7.09 -14.98 -11.02
C LEU A 213 8.03 -14.02 -11.76
N SER A 214 8.41 -14.37 -13.00
CA SER A 214 9.26 -13.53 -13.88
C SER A 214 8.41 -12.66 -14.80
N VAL A 215 7.50 -11.85 -14.25
CA VAL A 215 6.66 -10.90 -14.97
C VAL A 215 6.84 -9.52 -14.34
N PRO A 216 7.19 -8.47 -15.11
CA PRO A 216 7.34 -7.12 -14.59
C PRO A 216 6.10 -6.67 -13.82
N THR A 217 6.30 -6.11 -12.63
CA THR A 217 5.24 -5.92 -11.65
C THR A 217 5.37 -4.56 -10.95
N SER A 218 4.28 -3.81 -10.83
CA SER A 218 4.27 -2.57 -10.08
C SER A 218 3.38 -2.58 -8.82
N ASP A 219 2.52 -3.58 -8.65
CA ASP A 219 1.80 -3.80 -7.40
C ASP A 219 1.43 -5.28 -7.24
N ILE A 220 1.18 -5.73 -6.01
CA ILE A 220 1.00 -7.15 -5.66
C ILE A 220 -0.13 -7.29 -4.65
N VAL A 221 -0.93 -8.36 -4.85
CA VAL A 221 -1.83 -8.95 -3.85
C VAL A 221 -1.63 -10.46 -3.87
N TYR A 222 -1.49 -11.08 -2.71
CA TYR A 222 -1.38 -12.53 -2.56
C TYR A 222 -2.36 -13.02 -1.50
N MET A 223 -3.44 -13.66 -1.94
CA MET A 223 -4.49 -14.18 -1.07
C MET A 223 -5.42 -15.14 -1.82
N ASP A 224 -6.20 -15.93 -1.10
CA ASP A 224 -7.30 -16.72 -1.65
C ASP A 224 -8.43 -15.79 -2.10
N LEU A 225 -8.49 -15.52 -3.40
CA LEU A 225 -9.45 -14.61 -4.02
C LEU A 225 -10.76 -15.30 -4.41
N ASP A 226 -10.70 -16.58 -4.77
CA ASP A 226 -11.84 -17.35 -5.28
C ASP A 226 -12.47 -18.33 -4.28
N GLY A 227 -11.90 -18.39 -3.04
CA GLY A 227 -12.44 -19.13 -1.93
C GLY A 227 -12.18 -20.64 -1.98
N ASP A 228 -11.23 -21.13 -2.81
CA ASP A 228 -10.91 -22.57 -2.90
C ASP A 228 -9.87 -23.06 -1.88
N GLY A 229 -9.35 -22.16 -1.06
CA GLY A 229 -8.35 -22.42 -0.03
C GLY A 229 -6.90 -22.39 -0.53
N LYS A 230 -6.67 -21.92 -1.76
CA LYS A 230 -5.34 -21.69 -2.33
C LYS A 230 -5.25 -20.22 -2.74
N GLU A 231 -4.09 -19.65 -2.50
CA GLU A 231 -3.86 -18.24 -2.78
C GLU A 231 -3.62 -17.99 -4.27
N GLU A 232 -4.22 -16.95 -4.79
CA GLU A 232 -3.90 -16.31 -6.06
C GLU A 232 -2.87 -15.21 -5.87
N LEU A 233 -2.07 -14.97 -6.92
CA LEU A 233 -1.17 -13.83 -7.05
C LEU A 233 -1.77 -12.85 -8.07
N ALA A 234 -2.29 -11.72 -7.62
CA ALA A 234 -2.70 -10.63 -8.49
C ALA A 234 -1.58 -9.58 -8.57
N ILE A 235 -1.29 -9.08 -9.78
CA ILE A 235 -0.29 -8.04 -10.02
C ILE A 235 -0.83 -6.97 -10.96
N ILE A 236 -0.30 -5.74 -10.87
CA ILE A 236 -0.33 -4.81 -12.00
C ILE A 236 0.88 -5.14 -12.87
N GLU A 237 0.64 -5.61 -14.09
CA GLU A 237 1.70 -5.99 -15.01
C GLU A 237 2.34 -4.77 -15.65
N GLU A 238 3.68 -4.70 -15.54
CA GLU A 238 4.56 -3.58 -15.84
C GLU A 238 4.40 -2.38 -14.88
N PHE A 239 5.39 -1.52 -14.91
CA PHE A 239 5.41 -0.31 -14.08
C PHE A 239 4.33 0.67 -14.52
N HIS A 240 3.32 0.89 -13.66
CA HIS A 240 2.10 1.63 -13.97
C HIS A 240 1.39 1.13 -15.23
N GLY A 241 1.34 -0.18 -15.40
CA GLY A 241 0.91 -0.82 -16.63
C GLY A 241 -0.58 -0.67 -16.94
N ASN A 242 -1.00 -1.35 -17.98
CA ASN A 242 -2.35 -1.22 -18.55
C ASN A 242 -3.27 -2.39 -18.21
N LYS A 243 -2.86 -3.29 -17.34
CA LYS A 243 -3.68 -4.40 -16.85
C LYS A 243 -3.27 -4.88 -15.47
N ALA A 244 -4.25 -5.38 -14.72
CA ALA A 244 -4.01 -6.28 -13.61
C ALA A 244 -4.20 -7.72 -14.09
N VAL A 245 -3.40 -8.64 -13.57
CA VAL A 245 -3.43 -10.05 -13.94
C VAL A 245 -3.48 -10.90 -12.68
N VAL A 246 -4.43 -11.82 -12.62
CA VAL A 246 -4.53 -12.83 -11.56
C VAL A 246 -3.88 -14.11 -12.03
N PHE A 247 -2.93 -14.61 -11.24
CA PHE A 247 -2.27 -15.89 -11.46
C PHE A 247 -2.65 -16.87 -10.37
N LYS A 248 -2.74 -18.15 -10.72
CA LYS A 248 -2.94 -19.25 -9.79
C LYS A 248 -1.92 -20.34 -10.03
N LYS A 249 -1.45 -20.99 -8.97
CA LYS A 249 -0.57 -22.13 -9.09
C LYS A 249 -1.37 -23.37 -9.49
N LEU A 250 -1.22 -23.82 -10.73
CA LEU A 250 -1.77 -25.07 -11.22
C LEU A 250 -0.61 -26.02 -11.58
N GLY A 251 -0.59 -27.19 -10.94
CA GLY A 251 0.49 -28.15 -11.15
C GLY A 251 1.85 -27.57 -10.70
N ALA A 252 2.81 -27.49 -11.62
CA ALA A 252 4.18 -27.07 -11.34
C ALA A 252 4.45 -25.59 -11.57
N GLY A 253 3.49 -24.82 -12.10
CA GLY A 253 3.69 -23.42 -12.52
C GLY A 253 2.58 -22.47 -12.12
N MET A 254 2.87 -21.18 -12.25
CA MET A 254 1.90 -20.09 -12.15
C MET A 254 1.25 -19.90 -13.52
N GLU A 255 -0.06 -20.02 -13.59
CA GLU A 255 -0.84 -19.82 -14.81
C GLU A 255 -1.68 -18.54 -14.74
N ARG A 256 -1.82 -17.85 -15.86
CA ARG A 256 -2.72 -16.68 -15.98
C ARG A 256 -4.16 -17.14 -15.97
N MET A 257 -4.97 -16.61 -15.04
CA MET A 257 -6.39 -16.89 -14.91
C MET A 257 -7.25 -15.78 -15.50
N VAL A 258 -6.98 -14.54 -15.06
CA VAL A 258 -7.80 -13.37 -15.39
C VAL A 258 -6.91 -12.20 -15.78
N GLU A 259 -7.32 -11.44 -16.81
CA GLU A 259 -6.73 -10.14 -17.15
C GLU A 259 -7.82 -9.05 -17.00
N ILE A 260 -7.52 -8.00 -16.24
CA ILE A 260 -8.40 -6.85 -15.99
C ILE A 260 -7.76 -5.62 -16.64
N PRO A 261 -8.36 -5.02 -17.68
CA PRO A 261 -7.83 -3.84 -18.33
C PRO A 261 -7.74 -2.65 -17.37
N LEU A 262 -6.63 -1.93 -17.41
CA LEU A 262 -6.35 -0.69 -16.67
C LEU A 262 -5.86 0.40 -17.62
N SER A 263 -5.80 1.62 -17.14
CA SER A 263 -5.18 2.74 -17.83
C SER A 263 -4.30 3.49 -16.83
N PHE A 264 -3.00 3.28 -16.90
CA PHE A 264 -2.05 3.68 -15.86
C PHE A 264 -2.47 3.11 -14.50
N GLY A 265 -2.36 1.77 -14.34
CA GLY A 265 -2.75 1.07 -13.13
C GLY A 265 -1.91 1.52 -11.93
N HIS A 266 -2.57 1.87 -10.84
CA HIS A 266 -1.89 2.42 -9.66
C HIS A 266 -2.43 1.90 -8.33
N VAL A 267 -3.67 1.46 -8.28
CA VAL A 267 -4.26 0.81 -7.12
C VAL A 267 -4.45 -0.66 -7.42
N LEU A 268 -3.92 -1.49 -6.54
CA LEU A 268 -4.24 -2.91 -6.41
C LEU A 268 -4.37 -3.22 -4.93
N TRP A 269 -5.59 -3.47 -4.48
CA TRP A 269 -5.89 -3.81 -3.10
C TRP A 269 -6.60 -5.16 -3.07
N GLY A 270 -6.22 -6.03 -2.14
CA GLY A 270 -6.89 -7.29 -1.88
C GLY A 270 -7.18 -7.45 -0.39
N GLY A 271 -8.38 -7.94 -0.07
CA GLY A 271 -8.82 -8.12 1.29
C GLY A 271 -10.28 -8.53 1.40
N GLN A 272 -10.87 -8.32 2.57
CA GLN A 272 -12.27 -8.63 2.81
C GLN A 272 -13.16 -7.43 2.46
N PHE A 273 -14.19 -7.67 1.66
CA PHE A 273 -15.25 -6.71 1.34
C PHE A 273 -16.59 -7.37 1.63
N PHE A 274 -17.37 -6.84 2.59
CA PHE A 274 -18.53 -7.51 3.21
C PHE A 274 -18.21 -8.91 3.75
N GLY A 275 -17.00 -9.08 4.31
CA GLY A 275 -16.54 -10.38 4.82
C GLY A 275 -16.26 -11.43 3.75
N ARG A 276 -16.16 -11.04 2.48
CA ARG A 276 -15.79 -11.92 1.35
C ARG A 276 -14.51 -11.41 0.66
N PRO A 277 -13.66 -12.30 0.12
CA PRO A 277 -12.50 -11.90 -0.64
C PRO A 277 -12.87 -11.02 -1.83
N ALA A 278 -12.13 -9.94 -2.01
CA ALA A 278 -12.29 -9.03 -3.14
C ALA A 278 -10.96 -8.42 -3.56
N LEU A 279 -10.86 -8.06 -4.84
CA LEU A 279 -9.78 -7.27 -5.41
C LEU A 279 -10.34 -5.90 -5.82
N ILE A 280 -9.64 -4.82 -5.48
CA ILE A 280 -9.96 -3.48 -5.96
C ILE A 280 -8.81 -2.98 -6.82
N THR A 281 -9.14 -2.46 -8.00
CA THR A 281 -8.17 -1.86 -8.93
C THR A 281 -8.49 -0.40 -9.16
N GLY A 282 -7.45 0.42 -9.39
CA GLY A 282 -7.61 1.83 -9.75
C GLY A 282 -6.71 2.26 -10.89
N SER A 283 -7.28 3.07 -11.79
CA SER A 283 -6.59 3.66 -12.94
C SER A 283 -6.37 5.16 -12.73
N ARG A 284 -5.15 5.67 -13.05
CA ARG A 284 -4.85 7.12 -12.99
C ARG A 284 -5.00 7.83 -14.33
N ALA A 285 -5.22 7.10 -15.43
CA ALA A 285 -5.49 7.64 -16.76
C ALA A 285 -6.80 7.07 -17.34
N GLY A 286 -7.15 7.48 -18.55
CA GLY A 286 -8.44 7.09 -19.17
C GLY A 286 -9.62 7.57 -18.34
N ASP A 287 -10.55 6.66 -18.05
CA ASP A 287 -11.76 6.94 -17.25
C ASP A 287 -11.46 7.12 -15.77
N LYS A 288 -10.22 6.89 -15.33
CA LYS A 288 -9.73 7.09 -13.95
C LYS A 288 -10.60 6.36 -12.93
N THR A 289 -10.92 5.11 -13.23
CA THR A 289 -11.87 4.29 -12.48
C THR A 289 -11.29 3.72 -11.20
N LEU A 290 -12.18 3.48 -10.23
CA LEU A 290 -11.98 2.60 -9.09
C LEU A 290 -13.00 1.45 -9.22
N ARG A 291 -12.53 0.18 -9.30
CA ARG A 291 -13.39 -0.98 -9.56
C ARG A 291 -13.12 -2.11 -8.57
N LYS A 292 -14.19 -2.74 -8.10
CA LYS A 292 -14.18 -3.94 -7.24
C LYS A 292 -14.48 -5.18 -8.10
N PHE A 293 -13.78 -6.27 -7.79
CA PHE A 293 -13.99 -7.59 -8.37
C PHE A 293 -14.13 -8.64 -7.28
N THR A 294 -15.07 -9.57 -7.48
CA THR A 294 -15.12 -10.85 -6.77
C THR A 294 -14.84 -11.99 -7.72
N PHE A 295 -14.41 -13.13 -7.18
CA PHE A 295 -13.96 -14.25 -7.98
C PHE A 295 -14.63 -15.54 -7.51
N THR A 296 -14.66 -16.50 -8.39
CA THR A 296 -15.11 -17.89 -8.13
C THR A 296 -14.15 -18.87 -8.76
N CYS A 297 -14.08 -20.07 -8.19
CA CYS A 297 -13.32 -21.19 -8.74
C CYS A 297 -14.22 -22.09 -9.56
N ASP A 298 -13.83 -22.41 -10.80
CA ASP A 298 -14.56 -23.36 -11.63
C ASP A 298 -14.26 -24.83 -11.24
N GLY A 299 -14.94 -25.78 -11.91
CA GLY A 299 -14.79 -27.21 -11.68
C GLY A 299 -13.40 -27.76 -12.05
N GLU A 300 -12.56 -27.00 -12.75
CA GLU A 300 -11.19 -27.35 -13.12
C GLU A 300 -10.15 -26.67 -12.21
N GLY A 301 -10.60 -25.90 -11.21
CA GLY A 301 -9.74 -25.18 -10.27
C GLY A 301 -9.21 -23.85 -10.81
N ARG A 302 -9.87 -23.28 -11.83
CA ARG A 302 -9.49 -22.01 -12.44
C ARG A 302 -10.27 -20.86 -11.84
N THR A 303 -9.59 -19.79 -11.52
CA THR A 303 -10.17 -18.54 -11.01
C THR A 303 -10.83 -17.75 -12.13
N GLN A 304 -12.06 -17.30 -11.91
CA GLN A 304 -12.86 -16.50 -12.86
C GLN A 304 -13.48 -15.31 -12.13
N ILE A 305 -13.71 -14.20 -12.85
CA ILE A 305 -14.48 -13.07 -12.32
C ILE A 305 -15.93 -13.52 -12.11
N GLU A 306 -16.44 -13.36 -10.91
CA GLU A 306 -17.84 -13.54 -10.55
C GLU A 306 -18.63 -12.25 -10.76
N GLU A 307 -18.10 -11.14 -10.23
CA GLU A 307 -18.74 -9.82 -10.31
C GLU A 307 -17.70 -8.72 -10.51
N GLU A 308 -18.04 -7.74 -11.35
CA GLU A 308 -17.35 -6.46 -11.47
C GLU A 308 -18.28 -5.32 -11.07
N THR A 309 -17.81 -4.40 -10.23
CA THR A 309 -18.55 -3.21 -9.83
C THR A 309 -17.68 -1.97 -9.96
N VAL A 310 -18.15 -0.95 -10.66
CA VAL A 310 -17.53 0.38 -10.67
C VAL A 310 -17.92 1.12 -9.40
N LEU A 311 -16.93 1.46 -8.57
CA LEU A 311 -17.15 2.23 -7.32
C LEU A 311 -17.16 3.74 -7.61
N ASP A 312 -16.26 4.21 -8.49
CA ASP A 312 -16.22 5.62 -8.93
C ASP A 312 -15.41 5.77 -10.23
N GLU A 313 -15.60 6.91 -10.90
CA GLU A 313 -14.92 7.30 -12.14
C GLU A 313 -14.39 8.74 -12.05
N GLY A 314 -13.37 9.06 -12.85
CA GLY A 314 -12.82 10.42 -12.95
C GLY A 314 -11.90 10.84 -11.80
N GLN A 315 -11.65 9.99 -10.81
CA GLN A 315 -10.96 10.37 -9.58
C GLN A 315 -9.44 10.21 -9.65
N ALA A 316 -8.93 9.29 -10.48
CA ALA A 316 -7.51 8.90 -10.55
C ALA A 316 -6.91 8.57 -9.17
N PRO A 317 -7.39 7.52 -8.49
CA PRO A 317 -6.93 7.18 -7.15
C PRO A 317 -5.44 6.78 -7.16
N ALA A 318 -4.69 7.24 -6.13
CA ALA A 318 -3.28 6.88 -5.94
C ALA A 318 -3.09 5.74 -4.94
N GLN A 319 -3.77 5.80 -3.81
CA GLN A 319 -3.80 4.74 -2.80
C GLN A 319 -5.19 4.60 -2.22
N ILE A 320 -5.47 3.41 -1.70
CA ILE A 320 -6.67 3.13 -0.92
C ILE A 320 -6.34 2.26 0.28
N PHE A 321 -7.22 2.27 1.26
CA PHE A 321 -7.41 1.16 2.19
C PHE A 321 -8.90 0.85 2.33
N VAL A 322 -9.23 -0.31 2.88
CA VAL A 322 -10.62 -0.71 3.13
C VAL A 322 -10.77 -1.12 4.58
N THR A 323 -11.82 -0.63 5.21
CA THR A 323 -12.24 -1.00 6.57
C THR A 323 -13.73 -1.35 6.57
N GLY A 324 -14.26 -1.75 7.71
CA GLY A 324 -15.66 -2.12 7.86
C GLY A 324 -15.85 -3.58 8.31
N ASP A 325 -17.04 -4.11 8.07
CA ASP A 325 -17.43 -5.45 8.49
C ASP A 325 -18.25 -6.17 7.41
N ALA A 326 -18.94 -7.26 7.80
CA ALA A 326 -19.78 -8.02 6.87
C ALA A 326 -21.05 -7.28 6.41
N LYS A 327 -21.39 -6.13 6.99
CA LYS A 327 -22.60 -5.35 6.65
C LYS A 327 -22.27 -4.06 5.92
N GLU A 328 -21.12 -3.46 6.23
CA GLU A 328 -20.65 -2.23 5.64
C GLU A 328 -19.16 -2.35 5.30
N SER A 329 -18.81 -2.03 4.08
CA SER A 329 -17.42 -1.88 3.66
C SER A 329 -17.16 -0.43 3.27
N ILE A 330 -16.07 0.13 3.79
CA ILE A 330 -15.68 1.52 3.58
C ILE A 330 -14.35 1.54 2.84
N VAL A 331 -14.37 2.01 1.59
CA VAL A 331 -13.13 2.27 0.84
C VAL A 331 -12.74 3.71 1.06
N VAL A 332 -11.52 3.93 1.52
CA VAL A 332 -10.95 5.28 1.67
C VAL A 332 -9.88 5.47 0.62
N ALA A 333 -9.99 6.52 -0.17
CA ALA A 333 -9.12 6.75 -1.32
C ALA A 333 -8.45 8.12 -1.31
N ALA A 334 -7.17 8.15 -1.65
CA ALA A 334 -6.48 9.34 -2.10
C ALA A 334 -6.79 9.56 -3.59
N ASN A 335 -7.77 10.38 -3.88
CA ASN A 335 -8.21 10.73 -5.23
C ASN A 335 -7.29 11.82 -5.81
N HIS A 336 -6.12 11.39 -6.25
CA HIS A 336 -5.03 12.27 -6.70
C HIS A 336 -5.45 13.21 -7.84
N GLY A 337 -6.26 12.71 -8.77
CA GLY A 337 -6.67 13.50 -9.95
C GLY A 337 -7.59 14.69 -9.66
N VAL A 338 -8.25 14.66 -8.51
CA VAL A 338 -9.18 15.71 -8.05
C VAL A 338 -8.77 16.31 -6.70
N ALA A 339 -7.58 15.95 -6.18
CA ALA A 339 -6.99 16.50 -4.97
C ALA A 339 -7.88 16.33 -3.71
N THR A 340 -8.58 15.19 -3.58
CA THR A 340 -9.47 14.89 -2.46
C THR A 340 -9.18 13.56 -1.81
N MET A 341 -9.37 13.47 -0.49
CA MET A 341 -9.57 12.21 0.21
C MET A 341 -11.07 11.95 0.31
N ALA A 342 -11.52 10.80 -0.13
CA ALA A 342 -12.92 10.42 -0.04
C ALA A 342 -13.10 9.03 0.59
N GLU A 343 -14.19 8.86 1.33
CA GLU A 343 -14.71 7.56 1.72
C GLU A 343 -15.88 7.15 0.83
N TYR A 344 -15.94 5.88 0.52
CA TYR A 344 -17.06 5.24 -0.18
C TYR A 344 -17.65 4.20 0.77
N ARG A 345 -18.78 4.55 1.39
CA ARG A 345 -19.53 3.66 2.28
C ARG A 345 -20.47 2.80 1.46
N CYS A 346 -20.16 1.51 1.39
CA CYS A 346 -20.91 0.54 0.63
C CYS A 346 -21.71 -0.37 1.58
N THR A 347 -22.99 -0.62 1.26
CA THR A 347 -23.88 -1.54 1.98
C THR A 347 -24.45 -2.56 1.02
N GLU A 348 -24.66 -3.80 1.49
CA GLU A 348 -25.50 -4.77 0.75
C GLU A 348 -26.97 -4.36 0.90
N ASP A 349 -27.75 -4.43 -0.20
CA ASP A 349 -29.19 -4.15 -0.23
C ASP A 349 -29.98 -5.21 0.55
#